data_73665a024c4c59125b8d55fb5fffa921
#
_entry.id   73665a024c4c59125b8d55fb5fffa921
#
_cell.length_a   1.000
_cell.length_b   1.000
_cell.length_c   1.000
_cell.angle_alpha   90.00
_cell.angle_beta   90.00
_cell.angle_gamma   90.00
#
_symmetry.space_group_name_H-M   'P 1'
#
loop_
_entity.id
_entity.type
_entity.pdbx_description
1 polymer ?
#
loop_
_entity_poly.entity_id
_entity_poly.type
_entity_poly.pdbx_seq_one_letter_code
_entity_poly.pdbx_strand_id
1 'polypeptide(L)'
;MAQYIYTMNRVGKIVPPKRYILRDISLSFFPGAKIGVLGLNGSGKSTLLRIMAGVDQEFEGEARPQPGIKIGFLAQEPQLDPAKNVRAIVEEGVADQLNLIKRFNEISDKFAEPLEDDEMNRLLEEQGKLQDAIDAIGGWELERKLEIAADALRLPPWDANVQSLSGGERRRVALCRLLLSNPDMLLLDEPTNHLDAESVAWLERFLGEYPGTVIAVTHDRYFLDNVAGWILELDRGHGIPWQGNYSSWLEQKDARLKLEEKQEIARQRAIKTELEWVRTNPGARRAKAKARLARFEELTSKEYQTRNETNEIYIPPGPRLGELVIEADKIGKSFGDRVLFENLSFSLPPGGIVGVIGPNGAGKTTLFRIMAGQEKPDAGAIRIGSSVQLAYVDQSRDSLNNDKTVWEELSDGQDILRVGSYETPSRAYVGRFNFRGTDQQKKVGLLSGGERNRVHLAKLLRSGGNLLLLDEPTNDLDVETLRALEDALLNFPGSAVVISHDRWFLDRIATHILAFEGNSEVVFFQGNYADYAEDLKRRKGEDANQPHRLRYKKLG
;
A
#
# COMPACT_ATOMS: atom_id res chain seq x y z
N MET A 1 -21.25 1.86 30.24
CA MET A 1 -19.79 1.91 30.07
C MET A 1 -19.51 1.67 28.60
N ALA A 2 -18.61 2.43 27.99
CA ALA A 2 -18.23 2.15 26.60
C ALA A 2 -17.57 0.77 26.54
N GLN A 3 -18.12 -0.11 25.72
CA GLN A 3 -17.65 -1.48 25.58
C GLN A 3 -16.62 -1.46 24.42
N TYR A 4 -15.33 -1.66 24.75
CA TYR A 4 -14.27 -1.70 23.75
C TYR A 4 -14.18 -3.10 23.14
N ILE A 5 -14.00 -3.17 21.83
CA ILE A 5 -13.84 -4.46 21.13
C ILE A 5 -12.44 -5.06 21.35
N TYR A 6 -11.43 -4.19 21.53
CA TYR A 6 -10.06 -4.59 21.79
C TYR A 6 -9.37 -3.59 22.71
N THR A 7 -8.53 -4.06 23.62
CA THR A 7 -7.78 -3.20 24.55
C THR A 7 -6.32 -3.62 24.61
N MET A 8 -5.43 -2.64 24.51
CA MET A 8 -3.99 -2.78 24.70
C MET A 8 -3.56 -1.95 25.90
N ASN A 9 -2.72 -2.52 26.76
CA ASN A 9 -2.19 -1.85 27.95
C ASN A 9 -0.69 -2.06 28.01
N ARG A 10 0.09 -0.97 27.86
CA ARG A 10 1.56 -0.95 27.90
C ARG A 10 2.22 -1.97 26.96
N VAL A 11 1.66 -2.14 25.78
CA VAL A 11 2.22 -3.08 24.81
C VAL A 11 3.56 -2.58 24.29
N GLY A 12 4.58 -3.43 24.45
CA GLY A 12 5.94 -3.19 23.99
C GLY A 12 6.50 -4.39 23.24
N LYS A 13 7.32 -4.17 22.23
CA LYS A 13 8.02 -5.24 21.50
C LYS A 13 9.46 -4.87 21.26
N ILE A 14 10.35 -5.78 21.68
CA ILE A 14 11.79 -5.67 21.48
C ILE A 14 12.23 -6.71 20.46
N VAL A 15 13.07 -6.30 19.51
CA VAL A 15 13.73 -7.21 18.57
C VAL A 15 15.25 -7.16 18.75
N PRO A 16 15.98 -8.28 18.49
CA PRO A 16 17.44 -8.26 18.53
C PRO A 16 18.06 -7.17 17.63
N PRO A 17 19.16 -6.51 18.04
CA PRO A 17 19.91 -6.60 19.30
C PRO A 17 19.47 -5.62 20.40
N LYS A 18 18.23 -5.61 20.89
CA LYS A 18 17.60 -4.69 21.87
C LYS A 18 17.01 -3.40 21.28
N ARG A 19 16.47 -3.47 20.05
CA ARG A 19 15.72 -2.36 19.45
C ARG A 19 14.24 -2.47 19.82
N TYR A 20 13.70 -1.44 20.49
CA TYR A 20 12.25 -1.33 20.67
C TYR A 20 11.59 -0.96 19.35
N ILE A 21 10.66 -1.79 18.88
CA ILE A 21 9.79 -1.48 17.74
C ILE A 21 8.51 -0.82 18.24
N LEU A 22 7.91 -1.36 19.32
CA LEU A 22 6.73 -0.81 19.98
C LEU A 22 7.10 -0.47 21.43
N ARG A 23 6.60 0.66 21.94
CA ARG A 23 6.89 1.14 23.29
C ARG A 23 5.62 1.64 23.96
N ASP A 24 5.23 1.00 25.06
CA ASP A 24 4.18 1.45 25.98
C ASP A 24 2.89 1.90 25.27
N ILE A 25 2.43 1.07 24.30
CA ILE A 25 1.21 1.36 23.55
C ILE A 25 0.01 0.99 24.42
N SER A 26 -0.78 2.00 24.80
CA SER A 26 -2.00 1.84 25.57
C SER A 26 -3.16 2.46 24.80
N LEU A 27 -4.00 1.61 24.18
CA LEU A 27 -5.07 1.98 23.28
C LEU A 27 -6.30 1.12 23.50
N SER A 28 -7.48 1.70 23.30
CA SER A 28 -8.75 0.99 23.31
C SER A 28 -9.51 1.27 22.02
N PHE A 29 -10.03 0.22 21.40
CA PHE A 29 -10.68 0.28 20.10
C PHE A 29 -12.19 0.14 20.25
N PHE A 30 -12.93 1.02 19.56
CA PHE A 30 -14.40 1.01 19.58
C PHE A 30 -14.96 0.01 18.56
N PRO A 31 -16.11 -0.63 18.86
CA PRO A 31 -16.85 -1.41 17.88
C PRO A 31 -17.24 -0.55 16.67
N GLY A 32 -17.12 -1.12 15.47
CA GLY A 32 -17.46 -0.45 14.22
C GLY A 32 -16.47 0.63 13.75
N ALA A 33 -15.40 0.92 14.50
CA ALA A 33 -14.41 1.92 14.12
C ALA A 33 -13.62 1.48 12.88
N LYS A 34 -13.33 2.45 11.98
CA LYS A 34 -12.47 2.29 10.81
C LYS A 34 -11.16 3.02 11.06
N ILE A 35 -10.07 2.29 11.18
CA ILE A 35 -8.79 2.81 11.65
C ILE A 35 -7.71 2.51 10.62
N GLY A 36 -7.09 3.57 10.09
CA GLY A 36 -5.90 3.48 9.27
C GLY A 36 -4.64 3.53 10.11
N VAL A 37 -3.70 2.61 9.92
CA VAL A 37 -2.42 2.61 10.64
C VAL A 37 -1.32 3.11 9.74
N LEU A 38 -0.70 4.22 10.14
CA LEU A 38 0.39 4.87 9.41
C LEU A 38 1.71 4.81 10.19
N GLY A 39 2.81 4.95 9.48
CA GLY A 39 4.16 5.02 10.04
C GLY A 39 5.22 4.61 9.02
N LEU A 40 6.46 4.93 9.31
CA LEU A 40 7.60 4.58 8.48
C LEU A 40 7.72 3.05 8.30
N ASN A 41 8.39 2.62 7.24
CA ASN A 41 8.72 1.22 7.07
C ASN A 41 9.63 0.75 8.23
N GLY A 42 9.28 -0.40 8.82
CA GLY A 42 9.94 -0.91 10.02
C GLY A 42 9.53 -0.24 11.34
N SER A 43 8.47 0.59 11.35
CA SER A 43 7.92 1.20 12.60
C SER A 43 7.11 0.24 13.46
N GLY A 44 6.86 -1.00 12.98
CA GLY A 44 6.13 -2.01 13.74
C GLY A 44 4.65 -2.15 13.37
N LYS A 45 4.18 -1.59 12.26
CA LYS A 45 2.77 -1.69 11.82
C LYS A 45 2.28 -3.14 11.73
N SER A 46 2.96 -3.97 10.96
CA SER A 46 2.61 -5.40 10.81
C SER A 46 2.79 -6.17 12.13
N THR A 47 3.77 -5.79 12.96
CA THR A 47 3.96 -6.37 14.29
C THR A 47 2.76 -6.08 15.20
N LEU A 48 2.26 -4.84 15.18
CA LEU A 48 1.07 -4.45 15.92
C LEU A 48 -0.14 -5.30 15.52
N LEU A 49 -0.39 -5.45 14.21
CA LEU A 49 -1.49 -6.29 13.72
C LEU A 49 -1.31 -7.77 14.10
N ARG A 50 -0.08 -8.31 14.05
CA ARG A 50 0.19 -9.71 14.46
C ARG A 50 -0.04 -9.94 15.95
N ILE A 51 0.29 -8.96 16.80
CA ILE A 51 -0.03 -9.00 18.24
C ILE A 51 -1.55 -9.00 18.41
N MET A 52 -2.26 -8.10 17.73
CA MET A 52 -3.71 -8.00 17.82
C MET A 52 -4.42 -9.25 17.29
N ALA A 53 -3.86 -9.90 16.28
CA ALA A 53 -4.36 -11.18 15.76
C ALA A 53 -4.03 -12.39 16.64
N GLY A 54 -3.24 -12.21 17.71
CA GLY A 54 -2.79 -13.32 18.56
C GLY A 54 -1.72 -14.22 17.93
N VAL A 55 -1.17 -13.82 16.77
CA VAL A 55 -0.11 -14.57 16.07
C VAL A 55 1.25 -14.35 16.72
N ASP A 56 1.53 -13.14 17.19
CA ASP A 56 2.75 -12.82 17.93
C ASP A 56 2.40 -12.67 19.41
N GLN A 57 2.89 -13.59 20.25
CA GLN A 57 2.64 -13.63 21.69
C GLN A 57 3.85 -13.16 22.51
N GLU A 58 4.98 -12.90 21.87
CA GLU A 58 6.20 -12.44 22.53
C GLU A 58 6.25 -10.92 22.61
N PHE A 59 5.50 -10.32 23.53
CA PHE A 59 5.45 -8.89 23.76
C PHE A 59 5.32 -8.56 25.25
N GLU A 60 5.65 -7.33 25.63
CA GLU A 60 5.45 -6.79 26.98
C GLU A 60 4.05 -6.18 27.08
N GLY A 61 3.45 -6.22 28.28
CA GLY A 61 2.12 -5.64 28.52
C GLY A 61 0.98 -6.60 28.24
N GLU A 62 -0.19 -6.07 27.94
CA GLU A 62 -1.42 -6.83 27.72
C GLU A 62 -2.12 -6.37 26.43
N ALA A 63 -2.58 -7.34 25.63
CA ALA A 63 -3.38 -7.13 24.44
C ALA A 63 -4.54 -8.14 24.48
N ARG A 64 -5.77 -7.62 24.63
CA ARG A 64 -6.95 -8.47 24.90
C ARG A 64 -8.12 -8.08 24.00
N PRO A 65 -8.65 -9.03 23.20
CA PRO A 65 -9.94 -8.88 22.55
C PRO A 65 -11.08 -8.98 23.57
N GLN A 66 -12.23 -8.41 23.24
CA GLN A 66 -13.46 -8.69 23.96
C GLN A 66 -13.79 -10.20 23.84
N PRO A 67 -14.22 -10.86 24.91
CA PRO A 67 -14.61 -12.27 24.84
C PRO A 67 -15.69 -12.53 23.79
N GLY A 68 -15.51 -13.60 23.00
CA GLY A 68 -16.49 -14.06 22.02
C GLY A 68 -16.43 -13.40 20.63
N ILE A 69 -15.54 -12.42 20.39
CA ILE A 69 -15.39 -11.81 19.06
C ILE A 69 -14.57 -12.70 18.14
N LYS A 70 -14.94 -12.67 16.86
CA LYS A 70 -14.15 -13.27 15.77
C LYS A 70 -13.23 -12.23 15.17
N ILE A 71 -11.92 -12.49 15.18
CA ILE A 71 -10.90 -11.64 14.55
C ILE A 71 -10.46 -12.30 13.26
N GLY A 72 -10.54 -11.55 12.16
CA GLY A 72 -10.00 -11.94 10.88
C GLY A 72 -8.70 -11.20 10.58
N PHE A 73 -7.67 -11.90 10.13
CA PHE A 73 -6.35 -11.31 9.85
C PHE A 73 -5.87 -11.64 8.43
N LEU A 74 -5.57 -10.59 7.66
CA LEU A 74 -4.87 -10.69 6.39
C LEU A 74 -3.39 -10.35 6.61
N ALA A 75 -2.54 -11.36 6.53
CA ALA A 75 -1.10 -11.16 6.57
C ALA A 75 -0.55 -10.66 5.23
N GLN A 76 0.62 -10.03 5.24
CA GLN A 76 1.31 -9.57 4.04
C GLN A 76 1.58 -10.73 3.05
N GLU A 77 1.94 -11.91 3.56
CA GLU A 77 2.09 -13.15 2.81
C GLU A 77 1.16 -14.23 3.40
N PRO A 78 -0.08 -14.35 2.90
CA PRO A 78 -1.03 -15.31 3.42
C PRO A 78 -0.63 -16.74 3.05
N GLN A 79 -0.71 -17.63 4.01
CA GLN A 79 -0.52 -19.06 3.81
C GLN A 79 -1.85 -19.68 3.41
N LEU A 80 -1.90 -20.27 2.23
CA LEU A 80 -3.05 -20.99 1.71
C LEU A 80 -2.66 -22.48 1.53
N ASP A 81 -3.62 -23.36 1.66
CA ASP A 81 -3.39 -24.80 1.45
C ASP A 81 -3.07 -25.08 -0.03
N PRO A 82 -1.85 -25.53 -0.35
CA PRO A 82 -1.43 -25.74 -1.71
C PRO A 82 -2.17 -26.89 -2.42
N ALA A 83 -2.83 -27.77 -1.67
CA ALA A 83 -3.58 -28.91 -2.23
C ALA A 83 -4.97 -28.53 -2.75
N LYS A 84 -5.45 -27.31 -2.44
CA LYS A 84 -6.80 -26.85 -2.77
C LYS A 84 -6.80 -25.97 -4.03
N ASN A 85 -7.99 -25.86 -4.63
CA ASN A 85 -8.25 -24.87 -5.68
C ASN A 85 -8.81 -23.56 -5.09
N VAL A 86 -8.93 -22.53 -5.93
CA VAL A 86 -9.41 -21.21 -5.53
C VAL A 86 -10.79 -21.28 -4.88
N ARG A 87 -11.72 -22.07 -5.46
CA ARG A 87 -13.08 -22.20 -4.94
C ARG A 87 -13.10 -22.77 -3.53
N ALA A 88 -12.39 -23.87 -3.30
CA ALA A 88 -12.32 -24.52 -1.98
C ALA A 88 -11.75 -23.59 -0.91
N ILE A 89 -10.75 -22.78 -1.25
CA ILE A 89 -10.19 -21.79 -0.30
C ILE A 89 -11.21 -20.69 0.04
N VAL A 90 -11.92 -20.17 -0.96
CA VAL A 90 -12.92 -19.10 -0.72
C VAL A 90 -14.10 -19.64 0.09
N GLU A 91 -14.57 -20.86 -0.21
CA GLU A 91 -15.65 -21.55 0.48
C GLU A 91 -15.33 -21.84 1.97
N GLU A 92 -14.04 -21.97 2.35
CA GLU A 92 -13.66 -22.05 3.79
C GLU A 92 -14.15 -20.86 4.59
N GLY A 93 -14.15 -19.65 4.01
CA GLY A 93 -14.62 -18.44 4.69
C GLY A 93 -16.11 -18.45 5.00
N VAL A 94 -16.89 -19.25 4.28
CA VAL A 94 -18.35 -19.37 4.39
C VAL A 94 -18.81 -20.80 4.72
N ALA A 95 -17.90 -21.61 5.27
CA ALA A 95 -18.17 -23.01 5.53
C ALA A 95 -19.41 -23.26 6.40
N ASP A 96 -19.61 -22.44 7.43
CA ASP A 96 -20.78 -22.54 8.30
C ASP A 96 -22.09 -22.32 7.51
N GLN A 97 -22.11 -21.34 6.61
CA GLN A 97 -23.27 -21.02 5.76
C GLN A 97 -23.54 -22.14 4.74
N LEU A 98 -22.47 -22.64 4.11
CA LEU A 98 -22.56 -23.75 3.17
C LEU A 98 -23.07 -25.03 3.84
N ASN A 99 -22.64 -25.30 5.06
CA ASN A 99 -23.11 -26.46 5.84
C ASN A 99 -24.60 -26.38 6.15
N LEU A 100 -25.10 -25.19 6.51
CA LEU A 100 -26.54 -24.97 6.73
C LEU A 100 -27.36 -25.23 5.45
N ILE A 101 -26.90 -24.68 4.31
CA ILE A 101 -27.58 -24.85 3.02
C ILE A 101 -27.51 -26.34 2.59
N LYS A 102 -26.35 -26.97 2.74
CA LYS A 102 -26.19 -28.40 2.42
C LYS A 102 -27.12 -29.26 3.25
N ARG A 103 -27.19 -28.99 4.57
CA ARG A 103 -28.08 -29.75 5.48
C ARG A 103 -29.54 -29.54 5.13
N PHE A 104 -29.94 -28.31 4.77
CA PHE A 104 -31.29 -28.01 4.30
C PHE A 104 -31.65 -28.81 3.03
N ASN A 105 -30.73 -28.87 2.06
CA ASN A 105 -30.93 -29.63 0.82
C ASN A 105 -30.99 -31.13 1.08
N GLU A 106 -30.12 -31.68 1.95
CA GLU A 106 -30.14 -33.09 2.33
C GLU A 106 -31.50 -33.50 2.96
N ILE A 107 -32.09 -32.62 3.75
CA ILE A 107 -33.42 -32.86 4.33
C ILE A 107 -34.50 -32.76 3.24
N SER A 108 -34.39 -31.80 2.33
CA SER A 108 -35.32 -31.64 1.22
C SER A 108 -35.32 -32.85 0.29
N ASP A 109 -34.13 -33.41 0.04
CA ASP A 109 -33.99 -34.63 -0.79
C ASP A 109 -34.61 -35.85 -0.10
N LYS A 110 -34.52 -35.94 1.25
CA LYS A 110 -35.13 -37.04 2.01
C LYS A 110 -36.67 -37.05 1.92
N PHE A 111 -37.31 -35.92 1.74
CA PHE A 111 -38.78 -35.90 1.54
C PHE A 111 -39.24 -36.52 0.23
N ALA A 112 -38.33 -36.82 -0.68
CA ALA A 112 -38.65 -37.59 -1.91
C ALA A 112 -38.75 -39.11 -1.64
N GLU A 113 -38.30 -39.59 -0.46
CA GLU A 113 -38.36 -40.97 -0.01
C GLU A 113 -39.58 -41.21 0.87
N PRO A 114 -40.15 -42.44 0.91
CA PRO A 114 -41.22 -42.74 1.86
C PRO A 114 -40.69 -42.75 3.30
N LEU A 115 -41.23 -41.82 4.12
CA LEU A 115 -40.84 -41.61 5.53
C LEU A 115 -41.97 -41.99 6.48
N GLU A 116 -41.63 -42.43 7.69
CA GLU A 116 -42.61 -42.59 8.76
C GLU A 116 -43.05 -41.22 9.34
N ASP A 117 -44.29 -41.11 9.86
CA ASP A 117 -44.88 -39.88 10.32
C ASP A 117 -44.03 -39.16 11.40
N ASP A 118 -43.42 -39.90 12.30
CA ASP A 118 -42.55 -39.35 13.38
C ASP A 118 -41.24 -38.79 12.79
N GLU A 119 -40.68 -39.43 11.78
CA GLU A 119 -39.45 -38.97 11.12
C GLU A 119 -39.76 -37.76 10.24
N MET A 120 -40.87 -37.75 9.52
CA MET A 120 -41.37 -36.62 8.74
C MET A 120 -41.51 -35.36 9.62
N ASN A 121 -42.14 -35.46 10.78
CA ASN A 121 -42.36 -34.34 11.68
C ASN A 121 -41.04 -33.77 12.21
N ARG A 122 -40.04 -34.64 12.56
CA ARG A 122 -38.72 -34.22 13.00
C ARG A 122 -37.96 -33.47 11.89
N LEU A 123 -37.97 -33.97 10.67
CA LEU A 123 -37.30 -33.35 9.53
C LEU A 123 -37.94 -32.03 9.15
N LEU A 124 -39.27 -31.90 9.26
CA LEU A 124 -39.97 -30.62 9.04
C LEU A 124 -39.58 -29.57 10.08
N GLU A 125 -39.48 -29.96 11.36
CA GLU A 125 -39.04 -29.05 12.42
C GLU A 125 -37.57 -28.62 12.22
N GLU A 126 -36.67 -29.55 11.87
CA GLU A 126 -35.26 -29.27 11.56
C GLU A 126 -35.13 -28.35 10.35
N GLN A 127 -35.89 -28.63 9.27
CA GLN A 127 -35.89 -27.81 8.06
C GLN A 127 -36.36 -26.38 8.35
N GLY A 128 -37.42 -26.20 9.15
CA GLY A 128 -37.89 -24.87 9.56
C GLY A 128 -36.81 -24.08 10.30
N LYS A 129 -36.11 -24.72 11.26
CA LYS A 129 -34.99 -24.08 11.99
C LYS A 129 -33.84 -23.69 11.07
N LEU A 130 -33.51 -24.57 10.10
CA LEU A 130 -32.46 -24.30 9.12
C LEU A 130 -32.85 -23.17 8.17
N GLN A 131 -34.12 -23.15 7.74
CA GLN A 131 -34.65 -22.07 6.89
C GLN A 131 -34.53 -20.72 7.59
N ASP A 132 -35.01 -20.62 8.85
CA ASP A 132 -34.90 -19.40 9.65
C ASP A 132 -33.43 -18.97 9.82
N ALA A 133 -32.52 -19.92 10.03
CA ALA A 133 -31.10 -19.64 10.15
C ALA A 133 -30.48 -19.14 8.82
N ILE A 134 -30.85 -19.76 7.68
CA ILE A 134 -30.40 -19.36 6.34
C ILE A 134 -30.95 -17.98 5.98
N ASP A 135 -32.21 -17.69 6.28
CA ASP A 135 -32.85 -16.39 6.03
C ASP A 135 -32.16 -15.29 6.86
N ALA A 136 -31.86 -15.54 8.13
CA ALA A 136 -31.21 -14.60 9.03
C ALA A 136 -29.83 -14.15 8.53
N ILE A 137 -29.08 -15.04 7.85
CA ILE A 137 -27.74 -14.75 7.32
C ILE A 137 -27.75 -14.36 5.83
N GLY A 138 -28.93 -14.33 5.17
CA GLY A 138 -29.07 -14.12 3.73
C GLY A 138 -28.33 -15.17 2.90
N GLY A 139 -28.42 -16.43 3.33
CA GLY A 139 -27.66 -17.55 2.77
C GLY A 139 -28.10 -17.96 1.36
N TRP A 140 -29.34 -17.67 0.95
CA TRP A 140 -29.82 -17.96 -0.41
C TRP A 140 -29.11 -17.18 -1.51
N GLU A 141 -28.53 -16.02 -1.18
CA GLU A 141 -27.74 -15.22 -2.11
C GLU A 141 -26.22 -15.50 -2.04
N LEU A 142 -25.81 -16.54 -1.31
CA LEU A 142 -24.40 -16.81 -1.04
C LEU A 142 -23.58 -16.97 -2.31
N GLU A 143 -24.04 -17.78 -3.27
CA GLU A 143 -23.34 -18.01 -4.54
C GLU A 143 -23.15 -16.69 -5.31
N ARG A 144 -24.18 -15.86 -5.34
CA ARG A 144 -24.11 -14.54 -5.97
C ARG A 144 -23.10 -13.63 -5.27
N LYS A 145 -23.05 -13.65 -3.92
CA LYS A 145 -22.07 -12.87 -3.14
C LYS A 145 -20.64 -13.34 -3.42
N LEU A 146 -20.43 -14.67 -3.53
CA LEU A 146 -19.16 -15.26 -3.90
C LEU A 146 -18.68 -14.78 -5.28
N GLU A 147 -19.58 -14.82 -6.29
CA GLU A 147 -19.25 -14.39 -7.65
C GLU A 147 -18.94 -12.90 -7.70
N ILE A 148 -19.76 -12.05 -7.05
CA ILE A 148 -19.52 -10.60 -7.01
C ILE A 148 -18.16 -10.29 -6.38
N ALA A 149 -17.83 -10.91 -5.25
CA ALA A 149 -16.54 -10.69 -4.58
C ALA A 149 -15.36 -11.21 -5.42
N ALA A 150 -15.53 -12.37 -6.07
CA ALA A 150 -14.52 -12.95 -6.95
C ALA A 150 -14.26 -12.08 -8.19
N ASP A 151 -15.29 -11.57 -8.83
CA ASP A 151 -15.17 -10.68 -9.98
C ASP A 151 -14.58 -9.33 -9.57
N ALA A 152 -15.00 -8.76 -8.44
CA ALA A 152 -14.51 -7.49 -7.92
C ALA A 152 -13.02 -7.53 -7.56
N LEU A 153 -12.55 -8.62 -6.98
CA LEU A 153 -11.14 -8.84 -6.64
C LEU A 153 -10.36 -9.50 -7.79
N ARG A 154 -11.02 -9.78 -8.93
CA ARG A 154 -10.42 -10.40 -10.11
C ARG A 154 -9.68 -11.69 -9.76
N LEU A 155 -10.37 -12.59 -9.07
CA LEU A 155 -9.79 -13.87 -8.70
C LEU A 155 -9.44 -14.70 -9.94
N PRO A 156 -8.43 -15.58 -9.84
CA PRO A 156 -8.18 -16.61 -10.83
C PRO A 156 -9.41 -17.51 -11.04
N PRO A 157 -9.45 -18.30 -12.12
CA PRO A 157 -10.53 -19.29 -12.33
C PRO A 157 -10.74 -20.16 -11.09
N TRP A 158 -11.98 -20.50 -10.80
CA TRP A 158 -12.37 -21.25 -9.61
C TRP A 158 -11.66 -22.62 -9.46
N ASP A 159 -11.33 -23.25 -10.58
CA ASP A 159 -10.64 -24.54 -10.69
C ASP A 159 -9.11 -24.42 -10.64
N ALA A 160 -8.56 -23.20 -10.66
CA ALA A 160 -7.13 -22.99 -10.61
C ALA A 160 -6.52 -23.48 -9.28
N ASN A 161 -5.41 -24.22 -9.37
CA ASN A 161 -4.71 -24.73 -8.20
C ASN A 161 -3.92 -23.61 -7.50
N VAL A 162 -4.03 -23.50 -6.18
CA VAL A 162 -3.35 -22.50 -5.36
C VAL A 162 -1.84 -22.53 -5.53
N GLN A 163 -1.25 -23.70 -5.78
CA GLN A 163 0.19 -23.86 -5.97
C GLN A 163 0.72 -23.10 -7.19
N SER A 164 -0.10 -23.00 -8.26
CA SER A 164 0.27 -22.33 -9.51
C SER A 164 0.06 -20.81 -9.47
N LEU A 165 -0.56 -20.28 -8.43
CA LEU A 165 -0.88 -18.86 -8.32
C LEU A 165 0.35 -18.01 -8.00
N SER A 166 0.41 -16.83 -8.59
CA SER A 166 1.35 -15.77 -8.19
C SER A 166 1.08 -15.28 -6.75
N GLY A 167 2.05 -14.61 -6.15
CA GLY A 167 1.89 -14.04 -4.80
C GLY A 167 0.69 -13.09 -4.69
N GLY A 168 0.49 -12.22 -5.70
CA GLY A 168 -0.64 -11.30 -5.76
C GLY A 168 -1.99 -12.01 -5.90
N GLU A 169 -2.08 -13.07 -6.70
CA GLU A 169 -3.29 -13.88 -6.83
C GLU A 169 -3.64 -14.60 -5.53
N ARG A 170 -2.66 -15.23 -4.89
CA ARG A 170 -2.85 -15.86 -3.57
C ARG A 170 -3.39 -14.87 -2.55
N ARG A 171 -2.87 -13.64 -2.56
CA ARG A 171 -3.31 -12.59 -1.65
C ARG A 171 -4.75 -12.16 -1.90
N ARG A 172 -5.17 -11.99 -3.17
CA ARG A 172 -6.55 -11.68 -3.53
C ARG A 172 -7.52 -12.79 -3.11
N VAL A 173 -7.15 -14.06 -3.29
CA VAL A 173 -7.95 -15.20 -2.81
C VAL A 173 -8.08 -15.20 -1.29
N ALA A 174 -6.99 -14.94 -0.55
CA ALA A 174 -7.03 -14.84 0.91
C ALA A 174 -7.89 -13.67 1.40
N LEU A 175 -7.78 -12.51 0.74
CA LEU A 175 -8.62 -11.35 1.03
C LEU A 175 -10.11 -11.66 0.80
N CYS A 176 -10.45 -12.26 -0.33
CA CYS A 176 -11.83 -12.66 -0.64
C CYS A 176 -12.40 -13.60 0.43
N ARG A 177 -11.67 -14.67 0.78
CA ARG A 177 -12.06 -15.60 1.86
C ARG A 177 -12.31 -14.86 3.17
N LEU A 178 -11.40 -13.94 3.53
CA LEU A 178 -11.49 -13.19 4.78
C LEU A 178 -12.71 -12.26 4.82
N LEU A 179 -12.96 -11.49 3.74
CA LEU A 179 -14.10 -10.56 3.68
C LEU A 179 -15.44 -11.30 3.75
N LEU A 180 -15.54 -12.44 3.10
CA LEU A 180 -16.74 -13.27 3.09
C LEU A 180 -17.01 -13.97 4.42
N SER A 181 -15.97 -14.21 5.23
CA SER A 181 -16.12 -14.80 6.58
C SER A 181 -16.76 -13.85 7.61
N ASN A 182 -16.88 -12.57 7.27
CA ASN A 182 -17.56 -11.52 8.04
C ASN A 182 -17.24 -11.52 9.54
N PRO A 183 -15.96 -11.41 9.97
CA PRO A 183 -15.59 -11.39 11.39
C PRO A 183 -15.97 -10.05 12.04
N ASP A 184 -16.09 -10.02 13.39
CA ASP A 184 -16.39 -8.79 14.13
C ASP A 184 -15.30 -7.73 14.03
N MET A 185 -14.06 -8.17 13.79
CA MET A 185 -12.89 -7.32 13.66
C MET A 185 -11.99 -7.78 12.52
N LEU A 186 -11.72 -6.90 11.57
CA LEU A 186 -10.81 -7.10 10.44
C LEU A 186 -9.47 -6.42 10.70
N LEU A 187 -8.40 -7.19 10.60
CA LEU A 187 -7.01 -6.72 10.64
C LEU A 187 -6.39 -6.94 9.27
N LEU A 188 -6.10 -5.86 8.55
CA LEU A 188 -5.67 -5.90 7.15
C LEU A 188 -4.26 -5.30 7.01
N ASP A 189 -3.30 -6.12 6.59
CA ASP A 189 -1.92 -5.66 6.34
C ASP A 189 -1.72 -5.44 4.84
N GLU A 190 -1.66 -4.17 4.41
CA GLU A 190 -1.54 -3.70 3.03
C GLU A 190 -2.60 -4.30 2.07
N PRO A 191 -3.92 -4.19 2.36
CA PRO A 191 -4.96 -4.87 1.57
C PRO A 191 -5.07 -4.36 0.13
N THR A 192 -4.59 -3.16 -0.16
CA THR A 192 -4.66 -2.52 -1.49
C THR A 192 -3.51 -2.94 -2.42
N ASN A 193 -2.42 -3.52 -1.88
CA ASN A 193 -1.29 -3.96 -2.70
C ASN A 193 -1.69 -5.06 -3.69
N HIS A 194 -1.24 -4.95 -4.92
CA HIS A 194 -1.55 -5.84 -6.05
C HIS A 194 -3.02 -5.81 -6.51
N LEU A 195 -3.83 -4.87 -6.01
CA LEU A 195 -5.15 -4.57 -6.54
C LEU A 195 -5.05 -3.46 -7.59
N ASP A 196 -5.87 -3.52 -8.61
CA ASP A 196 -6.05 -2.39 -9.52
C ASP A 196 -7.05 -1.36 -8.94
N ALA A 197 -7.09 -0.19 -9.55
CA ALA A 197 -7.88 0.93 -9.04
C ALA A 197 -9.39 0.62 -8.88
N GLU A 198 -9.95 -0.24 -9.75
CA GLU A 198 -11.37 -0.62 -9.67
C GLU A 198 -11.62 -1.57 -8.48
N SER A 199 -10.71 -2.56 -8.28
CA SER A 199 -10.78 -3.47 -7.14
C SER A 199 -10.58 -2.72 -5.80
N VAL A 200 -9.69 -1.72 -5.77
CA VAL A 200 -9.51 -0.85 -4.61
C VAL A 200 -10.78 -0.05 -4.33
N ALA A 201 -11.39 0.56 -5.34
CA ALA A 201 -12.63 1.32 -5.17
C ALA A 201 -13.80 0.46 -4.68
N TRP A 202 -13.86 -0.81 -5.11
CA TRP A 202 -14.83 -1.76 -4.58
C TRP A 202 -14.56 -2.09 -3.10
N LEU A 203 -13.27 -2.34 -2.76
CA LEU A 203 -12.87 -2.64 -1.39
C LEU A 203 -13.15 -1.47 -0.44
N GLU A 204 -12.92 -0.23 -0.87
CA GLU A 204 -13.26 0.98 -0.12
C GLU A 204 -14.75 1.02 0.24
N ARG A 205 -15.63 0.80 -0.74
CA ARG A 205 -17.09 0.77 -0.51
C ARG A 205 -17.47 -0.36 0.45
N PHE A 206 -16.96 -1.55 0.20
CA PHE A 206 -17.23 -2.72 1.04
C PHE A 206 -16.83 -2.48 2.50
N LEU A 207 -15.62 -1.95 2.74
CA LEU A 207 -15.13 -1.69 4.09
C LEU A 207 -15.79 -0.46 4.75
N GLY A 208 -16.23 0.53 3.97
CA GLY A 208 -17.01 1.66 4.45
C GLY A 208 -18.36 1.22 5.03
N GLU A 209 -19.03 0.28 4.35
CA GLU A 209 -20.33 -0.29 4.77
C GLU A 209 -20.19 -1.46 5.76
N TYR A 210 -18.98 -1.95 5.99
CA TYR A 210 -18.74 -3.09 6.88
C TYR A 210 -19.16 -2.79 8.30
N PRO A 211 -20.00 -3.61 8.95
CA PRO A 211 -20.52 -3.31 10.29
C PRO A 211 -19.48 -3.47 11.39
N GLY A 212 -18.49 -4.34 11.20
CA GLY A 212 -17.43 -4.64 12.17
C GLY A 212 -16.34 -3.56 12.22
N THR A 213 -15.42 -3.73 13.17
CA THR A 213 -14.24 -2.88 13.29
C THR A 213 -13.20 -3.25 12.24
N VAL A 214 -12.62 -2.26 11.59
CA VAL A 214 -11.56 -2.44 10.59
C VAL A 214 -10.31 -1.71 11.02
N ILE A 215 -9.19 -2.41 11.06
CA ILE A 215 -7.85 -1.82 11.25
C ILE A 215 -7.01 -2.22 10.03
N ALA A 216 -6.66 -1.22 9.23
CA ALA A 216 -5.91 -1.43 8.00
C ALA A 216 -4.57 -0.69 8.04
N VAL A 217 -3.50 -1.43 7.83
CA VAL A 217 -2.19 -0.86 7.48
C VAL A 217 -2.18 -0.68 5.97
N THR A 218 -2.05 0.53 5.48
CA THR A 218 -1.89 0.79 4.05
C THR A 218 -1.18 2.11 3.79
N HIS A 219 -0.57 2.21 2.64
CA HIS A 219 0.03 3.44 2.12
C HIS A 219 -0.85 4.14 1.08
N ASP A 220 -2.00 3.55 0.72
CA ASP A 220 -3.00 4.13 -0.17
C ASP A 220 -3.76 5.25 0.55
N ARG A 221 -3.47 6.47 0.17
CA ARG A 221 -4.00 7.69 0.81
C ARG A 221 -5.48 7.93 0.50
N TYR A 222 -5.94 7.59 -0.71
CA TYR A 222 -7.35 7.64 -1.05
C TYR A 222 -8.17 6.64 -0.24
N PHE A 223 -7.65 5.42 -0.11
CA PHE A 223 -8.26 4.42 0.75
C PHE A 223 -8.40 4.91 2.19
N LEU A 224 -7.35 5.50 2.76
CA LEU A 224 -7.37 6.06 4.11
C LEU A 224 -8.33 7.25 4.23
N ASP A 225 -8.45 8.05 3.18
CA ASP A 225 -9.34 9.22 3.18
C ASP A 225 -10.81 8.83 3.08
N ASN A 226 -11.12 7.77 2.32
CA ASN A 226 -12.48 7.30 2.07
C ASN A 226 -13.01 6.35 3.16
N VAL A 227 -12.14 5.54 3.78
CA VAL A 227 -12.54 4.48 4.70
C VAL A 227 -12.28 4.84 6.15
N ALA A 228 -11.13 5.47 6.47
CA ALA A 228 -10.72 5.68 7.84
C ALA A 228 -11.45 6.85 8.51
N GLY A 229 -12.03 6.61 9.68
CA GLY A 229 -12.52 7.65 10.59
C GLY A 229 -11.51 7.99 11.70
N TRP A 230 -10.47 7.20 11.82
CA TRP A 230 -9.36 7.38 12.75
C TRP A 230 -8.05 6.98 12.10
N ILE A 231 -6.99 7.72 12.40
CA ILE A 231 -5.62 7.37 12.02
C ILE A 231 -4.81 7.04 13.28
N LEU A 232 -4.16 5.88 13.29
CA LEU A 232 -3.19 5.49 14.30
C LEU A 232 -1.79 5.63 13.70
N GLU A 233 -1.09 6.68 14.10
CA GLU A 233 0.30 6.90 13.68
C GLU A 233 1.26 6.16 14.61
N LEU A 234 2.12 5.30 14.05
CA LEU A 234 3.24 4.70 14.77
C LEU A 234 4.49 5.53 14.53
N ASP A 235 4.82 6.39 15.51
CA ASP A 235 6.01 7.22 15.50
C ASP A 235 6.95 6.84 16.65
N ARG A 236 8.19 6.47 16.33
CA ARG A 236 9.26 6.10 17.30
C ARG A 236 8.85 5.04 18.31
N GLY A 237 8.01 4.11 17.90
CA GLY A 237 7.47 3.02 18.71
C GLY A 237 6.23 3.37 19.52
N HIS A 238 5.78 4.63 19.53
CA HIS A 238 4.57 5.06 20.20
C HIS A 238 3.38 5.08 19.22
N GLY A 239 2.20 4.72 19.72
CA GLY A 239 0.94 4.79 18.98
C GLY A 239 0.22 6.11 19.30
N ILE A 240 0.02 6.96 18.30
CA ILE A 240 -0.63 8.26 18.43
C ILE A 240 -1.94 8.22 17.66
N PRO A 241 -3.10 8.21 18.35
CA PRO A 241 -4.39 8.22 17.68
C PRO A 241 -4.76 9.65 17.25
N TRP A 242 -5.29 9.77 16.04
CA TRP A 242 -5.80 11.00 15.44
C TRP A 242 -7.23 10.78 14.97
N GLN A 243 -8.11 11.71 15.30
CA GLN A 243 -9.48 11.66 14.82
C GLN A 243 -9.59 12.25 13.42
N GLY A 244 -10.29 11.56 12.53
CA GLY A 244 -10.52 11.94 11.14
C GLY A 244 -9.81 11.02 10.16
N ASN A 245 -9.88 11.39 8.89
CA ASN A 245 -9.28 10.69 7.76
C ASN A 245 -7.83 11.12 7.51
N TYR A 246 -7.25 10.67 6.40
CA TYR A 246 -5.87 10.99 6.05
C TYR A 246 -5.63 12.50 5.86
N SER A 247 -6.53 13.21 5.19
CA SER A 247 -6.42 14.67 4.98
C SER A 247 -6.43 15.44 6.30
N SER A 248 -7.35 15.09 7.20
CA SER A 248 -7.40 15.68 8.55
C SER A 248 -6.14 15.39 9.36
N TRP A 249 -5.63 14.15 9.30
CA TRP A 249 -4.38 13.78 9.97
C TRP A 249 -3.21 14.61 9.47
N LEU A 250 -3.15 14.85 8.16
CA LEU A 250 -2.10 15.61 7.54
C LEU A 250 -2.02 17.04 8.07
N GLU A 251 -3.18 17.74 8.12
CA GLU A 251 -3.29 19.09 8.65
C GLU A 251 -2.89 19.16 10.13
N GLN A 252 -3.42 18.21 10.93
CA GLN A 252 -3.10 18.13 12.36
C GLN A 252 -1.61 17.84 12.61
N LYS A 253 -1.01 16.96 11.80
CA LYS A 253 0.42 16.64 11.89
C LYS A 253 1.28 17.82 11.54
N ASP A 254 0.97 18.57 10.48
CA ASP A 254 1.71 19.77 10.08
C ASP A 254 1.64 20.85 11.18
N ALA A 255 0.47 21.04 11.78
CA ALA A 255 0.31 21.98 12.89
C ALA A 255 1.14 21.56 14.11
N ARG A 256 1.14 20.27 14.45
CA ARG A 256 1.96 19.71 15.54
C ARG A 256 3.45 19.89 15.29
N LEU A 257 3.93 19.57 14.08
CA LEU A 257 5.35 19.71 13.72
C LEU A 257 5.82 21.15 13.81
N LYS A 258 5.02 22.12 13.35
CA LYS A 258 5.32 23.56 13.50
C LYS A 258 5.41 23.98 14.96
N LEU A 259 4.58 23.40 15.84
CA LEU A 259 4.63 23.66 17.28
C LEU A 259 5.88 23.05 17.92
N GLU A 260 6.20 21.80 17.59
CA GLU A 260 7.39 21.09 18.07
C GLU A 260 8.68 21.83 17.66
N GLU A 261 8.75 22.30 16.41
CA GLU A 261 9.88 23.09 15.91
C GLU A 261 10.06 24.41 16.70
N LYS A 262 8.97 25.14 16.93
CA LYS A 262 8.99 26.36 17.74
C LYS A 262 9.47 26.09 19.17
N GLN A 263 9.00 24.99 19.78
CA GLN A 263 9.41 24.59 21.13
C GLN A 263 10.90 24.21 21.17
N GLU A 264 11.40 23.51 20.12
CA GLU A 264 12.81 23.13 20.05
C GLU A 264 13.72 24.34 19.86
N ILE A 265 13.37 25.28 18.98
CA ILE A 265 14.10 26.54 18.83
C ILE A 265 14.14 27.31 20.17
N ALA A 266 13.03 27.36 20.89
CA ALA A 266 12.97 28.00 22.23
C ALA A 266 13.85 27.24 23.24
N ARG A 267 13.83 25.91 23.22
CA ARG A 267 14.67 25.06 24.07
C ARG A 267 16.16 25.28 23.80
N GLN A 268 16.57 25.28 22.53
CA GLN A 268 17.96 25.52 22.13
C GLN A 268 18.44 26.89 22.55
N ARG A 269 17.60 27.93 22.44
CA ARG A 269 17.90 29.28 22.94
C ARG A 269 18.08 29.27 24.45
N ALA A 270 17.19 28.56 25.18
CA ALA A 270 17.30 28.43 26.64
C ALA A 270 18.59 27.69 27.05
N ILE A 271 18.92 26.57 26.39
CA ILE A 271 20.18 25.84 26.62
C ILE A 271 21.40 26.74 26.37
N LYS A 272 21.41 27.48 25.26
CA LYS A 272 22.50 28.40 24.93
C LYS A 272 22.68 29.49 26.03
N THR A 273 21.58 30.08 26.48
CA THR A 273 21.59 31.10 27.55
C THR A 273 22.09 30.54 28.87
N GLU A 274 21.64 29.33 29.26
CA GLU A 274 22.10 28.69 30.48
C GLU A 274 23.58 28.23 30.37
N LEU A 275 24.01 27.79 29.19
CA LEU A 275 25.40 27.41 28.92
C LEU A 275 26.35 28.63 29.01
N GLU A 276 25.96 29.77 28.45
CA GLU A 276 26.71 31.05 28.57
C GLU A 276 26.81 31.49 30.02
N TRP A 277 25.73 31.37 30.80
CA TRP A 277 25.74 31.70 32.22
C TRP A 277 26.65 30.75 33.02
N VAL A 278 26.63 29.43 32.73
CA VAL A 278 27.53 28.44 33.38
C VAL A 278 28.99 28.74 33.07
N ARG A 279 29.32 29.24 31.88
CA ARG A 279 30.68 29.59 31.45
C ARG A 279 31.19 30.91 32.08
N THR A 280 30.30 31.90 32.25
CA THR A 280 30.69 33.26 32.65
C THR A 280 30.78 33.46 34.15
N ASN A 281 30.20 32.61 35.01
CA ASN A 281 30.16 32.84 36.45
C ASN A 281 30.70 31.66 37.30
N PRO A 282 32.03 31.52 37.47
CA PRO A 282 32.60 30.49 38.35
C PRO A 282 32.35 30.73 39.86
N GLY A 283 32.00 31.96 40.28
CA GLY A 283 31.90 32.37 41.69
C GLY A 283 30.52 32.32 42.34
N ALA A 284 29.43 32.18 41.60
CA ALA A 284 28.05 32.22 42.12
C ALA A 284 27.48 30.84 42.51
N ARG A 285 28.30 29.95 43.05
CA ARG A 285 28.00 28.53 43.32
C ARG A 285 27.17 28.24 44.57
N ARG A 286 26.32 29.11 45.09
CA ARG A 286 25.52 28.83 46.29
C ARG A 286 24.01 28.95 46.03
N ALA A 287 23.25 27.91 46.31
CA ALA A 287 21.79 27.75 46.29
C ALA A 287 21.06 28.07 44.95
N LYS A 288 21.19 29.26 44.36
CA LYS A 288 20.57 29.62 43.06
C LYS A 288 21.21 28.90 41.85
N ALA A 289 22.48 28.52 41.97
CA ALA A 289 23.19 27.75 40.96
C ALA A 289 22.69 26.31 40.84
N LYS A 290 22.25 25.68 41.92
CA LYS A 290 21.77 24.29 41.96
C LYS A 290 20.46 24.14 41.18
N ALA A 291 19.55 25.10 41.31
CA ALA A 291 18.28 25.10 40.56
C ALA A 291 18.49 25.33 39.04
N ARG A 292 19.45 26.19 38.66
CA ARG A 292 19.79 26.43 37.24
C ARG A 292 20.56 25.27 36.61
N LEU A 293 21.46 24.63 37.35
CA LEU A 293 22.13 23.40 36.91
C LEU A 293 21.15 22.27 36.74
N ALA A 294 20.23 22.06 37.68
CA ALA A 294 19.16 21.06 37.54
C ALA A 294 18.26 21.35 36.33
N ARG A 295 17.95 22.62 36.06
CA ARG A 295 17.18 23.02 34.87
C ARG A 295 17.97 22.79 33.56
N PHE A 296 19.27 23.05 33.55
CA PHE A 296 20.15 22.76 32.42
C PHE A 296 20.25 21.27 32.19
N GLU A 297 20.42 20.45 33.24
CA GLU A 297 20.42 19.00 33.18
C GLU A 297 19.05 18.48 32.69
N GLU A 298 17.94 19.03 33.16
CA GLU A 298 16.58 18.68 32.66
C GLU A 298 16.41 19.05 31.18
N LEU A 299 16.87 20.23 30.76
CA LEU A 299 16.79 20.65 29.35
C LEU A 299 17.72 19.83 28.44
N THR A 300 18.86 19.34 28.95
CA THR A 300 19.81 18.51 28.21
C THR A 300 19.47 17.02 28.25
N SER A 301 18.81 16.53 29.30
CA SER A 301 18.44 15.13 29.46
C SER A 301 17.24 14.73 28.60
N LYS A 302 16.42 15.68 28.18
CA LYS A 302 15.39 15.43 27.15
C LYS A 302 16.10 15.22 25.82
N GLU A 303 16.38 13.96 25.50
CA GLU A 303 16.82 13.58 24.15
C GLU A 303 15.77 14.05 23.14
N TYR A 304 16.01 15.20 22.55
CA TYR A 304 15.32 15.57 21.33
C TYR A 304 15.96 14.73 20.23
N GLN A 305 15.28 13.65 19.87
CA GLN A 305 15.63 12.97 18.64
C GLN A 305 15.25 13.93 17.51
N THR A 306 16.24 14.72 17.09
CA THR A 306 16.13 15.52 15.88
C THR A 306 15.57 14.60 14.81
N ARG A 307 14.43 14.98 14.24
CA ARG A 307 13.97 14.43 13.00
C ARG A 307 15.03 14.85 11.99
N ASN A 308 16.04 14.01 11.83
CA ASN A 308 17.02 14.24 10.80
C ASN A 308 16.28 14.09 9.48
N GLU A 309 16.15 15.24 8.80
CA GLU A 309 16.07 15.39 7.38
C GLU A 309 14.69 15.11 6.76
N THR A 310 14.14 16.13 6.16
CA THR A 310 13.34 16.03 4.94
C THR A 310 14.06 15.04 4.02
N ASN A 311 13.41 13.92 3.73
CA ASN A 311 13.92 12.96 2.76
C ASN A 311 13.78 13.59 1.35
N GLU A 312 14.59 14.58 1.02
CA GLU A 312 14.60 15.18 -0.30
C GLU A 312 15.25 14.20 -1.29
N ILE A 313 14.45 13.63 -2.17
CA ILE A 313 14.95 12.88 -3.32
C ILE A 313 15.27 13.90 -4.41
N TYR A 314 16.51 13.88 -4.90
CA TYR A 314 16.93 14.70 -6.03
C TYR A 314 17.11 13.82 -7.27
N ILE A 315 16.41 14.19 -8.34
CA ILE A 315 16.55 13.56 -9.66
C ILE A 315 17.42 14.47 -10.51
N PRO A 316 18.61 14.03 -10.95
CA PRO A 316 19.49 14.87 -11.75
C PRO A 316 18.85 15.15 -13.11
N PRO A 317 18.94 16.40 -13.60
CA PRO A 317 18.54 16.71 -14.95
C PRO A 317 19.46 16.00 -15.94
N GLY A 318 18.86 15.31 -16.89
CA GLY A 318 19.57 14.84 -18.08
C GLY A 318 19.82 15.97 -19.10
N PRO A 319 20.27 15.66 -20.31
CA PRO A 319 20.35 16.62 -21.40
C PRO A 319 18.99 17.27 -21.69
N ARG A 320 19.00 18.49 -22.21
CA ARG A 320 17.77 19.19 -22.57
C ARG A 320 16.98 18.38 -23.61
N LEU A 321 15.69 18.16 -23.34
CA LEU A 321 14.77 17.53 -24.28
C LEU A 321 14.51 18.44 -25.49
N GLY A 322 14.43 17.83 -26.67
CA GLY A 322 13.92 18.48 -27.89
C GLY A 322 12.39 18.50 -27.88
N GLU A 323 11.80 18.99 -28.98
CA GLU A 323 10.34 19.05 -29.12
C GLU A 323 9.68 17.68 -29.18
N LEU A 324 10.34 16.70 -29.81
CA LEU A 324 9.89 15.31 -29.85
C LEU A 324 10.48 14.53 -28.69
N VAL A 325 9.62 14.01 -27.81
CA VAL A 325 10.01 13.08 -26.75
C VAL A 325 9.61 11.65 -27.12
N ILE A 326 8.33 11.32 -27.11
CA ILE A 326 7.77 10.08 -27.65
C ILE A 326 6.52 10.42 -28.46
N GLU A 327 6.43 9.84 -29.64
CA GLU A 327 5.24 9.87 -30.47
C GLU A 327 4.89 8.45 -30.89
N ALA A 328 3.69 8.00 -30.56
CA ALA A 328 3.13 6.74 -30.98
C ALA A 328 2.03 6.98 -32.03
N ASP A 329 2.13 6.31 -33.17
CA ASP A 329 1.14 6.40 -34.23
C ASP A 329 0.52 5.03 -34.48
N LYS A 330 -0.74 4.89 -34.10
CA LYS A 330 -1.62 3.71 -34.30
C LYS A 330 -0.94 2.39 -33.92
N ILE A 331 -0.20 2.39 -32.81
CA ILE A 331 0.46 1.17 -32.35
C ILE A 331 -0.56 0.16 -31.85
N GLY A 332 -0.29 -1.11 -32.14
CA GLY A 332 -1.08 -2.25 -31.70
C GLY A 332 -0.17 -3.39 -31.20
N LYS A 333 -0.66 -4.15 -30.25
CA LYS A 333 0.04 -5.31 -29.69
C LYS A 333 -0.92 -6.40 -29.27
N SER A 334 -0.55 -7.65 -29.61
CA SER A 334 -1.30 -8.85 -29.24
C SER A 334 -0.37 -9.97 -28.75
N PHE A 335 -0.88 -10.87 -27.94
CA PHE A 335 -0.23 -12.11 -27.54
C PHE A 335 -1.18 -13.29 -27.74
N GLY A 336 -0.84 -14.18 -28.67
CA GLY A 336 -1.73 -15.24 -29.10
C GLY A 336 -3.06 -14.66 -29.60
N ASP A 337 -4.18 -15.15 -29.10
CA ASP A 337 -5.52 -14.69 -29.48
C ASP A 337 -5.99 -13.41 -28.75
N ARG A 338 -5.17 -12.84 -27.88
CA ARG A 338 -5.54 -11.67 -27.05
C ARG A 338 -4.94 -10.39 -27.61
N VAL A 339 -5.79 -9.48 -28.04
CA VAL A 339 -5.37 -8.12 -28.40
C VAL A 339 -5.26 -7.29 -27.13
N LEU A 340 -4.07 -6.82 -26.76
CA LEU A 340 -3.86 -5.98 -25.59
C LEU A 340 -4.36 -4.56 -25.85
N PHE A 341 -3.92 -3.96 -26.95
CA PHE A 341 -4.38 -2.65 -27.43
C PHE A 341 -4.23 -2.55 -28.94
N GLU A 342 -5.07 -1.72 -29.54
CA GLU A 342 -5.07 -1.46 -30.97
C GLU A 342 -5.25 0.04 -31.25
N ASN A 343 -4.70 0.51 -32.37
CA ASN A 343 -4.83 1.90 -32.82
C ASN A 343 -4.44 2.98 -31.79
N LEU A 344 -3.53 2.67 -30.86
CA LEU A 344 -3.11 3.60 -29.83
C LEU A 344 -2.21 4.68 -30.43
N SER A 345 -2.65 5.95 -30.34
CA SER A 345 -1.87 7.11 -30.73
C SER A 345 -1.80 8.09 -29.58
N PHE A 346 -0.58 8.55 -29.26
CA PHE A 346 -0.34 9.59 -28.24
C PHE A 346 0.99 10.28 -28.48
N SER A 347 1.13 11.48 -27.91
CA SER A 347 2.37 12.24 -27.92
C SER A 347 2.71 12.69 -26.51
N LEU A 348 3.92 12.39 -26.04
CA LEU A 348 4.44 12.86 -24.75
C LEU A 348 5.13 14.22 -24.96
N PRO A 349 4.60 15.31 -24.38
CA PRO A 349 5.23 16.62 -24.48
C PRO A 349 6.48 16.73 -23.60
N PRO A 350 7.45 17.61 -23.94
CA PRO A 350 8.56 17.92 -23.06
C PRO A 350 8.08 18.46 -21.70
N GLY A 351 8.65 17.94 -20.62
CA GLY A 351 8.23 18.28 -19.25
C GLY A 351 6.90 17.66 -18.83
N GLY A 352 6.25 16.86 -19.70
CA GLY A 352 5.01 16.17 -19.37
C GLY A 352 5.24 14.94 -18.49
N ILE A 353 4.31 14.70 -17.57
CA ILE A 353 4.26 13.47 -16.77
C ILE A 353 2.98 12.73 -17.15
N VAL A 354 3.14 11.53 -17.72
CA VAL A 354 2.01 10.67 -18.12
C VAL A 354 1.81 9.57 -17.08
N GLY A 355 0.65 9.58 -16.44
CA GLY A 355 0.19 8.47 -15.60
C GLY A 355 -0.44 7.38 -16.43
N VAL A 356 0.02 6.14 -16.32
CA VAL A 356 -0.55 4.98 -17.01
C VAL A 356 -1.37 4.16 -16.04
N ILE A 357 -2.67 4.04 -16.29
CA ILE A 357 -3.62 3.35 -15.43
C ILE A 357 -4.36 2.25 -16.18
N GLY A 358 -4.94 1.34 -15.45
CA GLY A 358 -5.79 0.27 -15.98
C GLY A 358 -5.58 -1.05 -15.26
N PRO A 359 -6.39 -2.06 -15.63
CA PRO A 359 -6.39 -3.36 -14.97
C PRO A 359 -5.04 -4.08 -15.05
N ASN A 360 -4.83 -5.00 -14.10
CA ASN A 360 -3.68 -5.91 -14.17
C ASN A 360 -3.79 -6.82 -15.40
N GLY A 361 -2.68 -6.96 -16.13
CA GLY A 361 -2.63 -7.73 -17.38
C GLY A 361 -3.11 -6.98 -18.62
N ALA A 362 -3.59 -5.73 -18.54
CA ALA A 362 -4.08 -4.96 -19.67
C ALA A 362 -3.02 -4.61 -20.74
N GLY A 363 -1.72 -4.79 -20.43
CA GLY A 363 -0.63 -4.51 -21.37
C GLY A 363 0.20 -3.28 -21.01
N LYS A 364 0.06 -2.72 -19.81
CA LYS A 364 0.82 -1.54 -19.34
C LYS A 364 2.33 -1.74 -19.43
N THR A 365 2.85 -2.81 -18.82
CA THR A 365 4.28 -3.15 -18.86
C THR A 365 4.75 -3.48 -20.28
N THR A 366 3.88 -4.08 -21.12
CA THR A 366 4.19 -4.32 -22.56
C THR A 366 4.39 -2.99 -23.29
N LEU A 367 3.54 -2.00 -23.04
CA LEU A 367 3.70 -0.66 -23.60
C LEU A 367 5.04 -0.04 -23.17
N PHE A 368 5.44 -0.20 -21.90
CA PHE A 368 6.75 0.26 -21.41
C PHE A 368 7.91 -0.41 -22.14
N ARG A 369 7.84 -1.73 -22.36
CA ARG A 369 8.86 -2.45 -23.14
C ARG A 369 8.96 -1.96 -24.58
N ILE A 370 7.83 -1.62 -25.19
CA ILE A 370 7.80 -1.02 -26.54
C ILE A 370 8.45 0.37 -26.50
N MET A 371 8.14 1.22 -25.53
CA MET A 371 8.78 2.53 -25.35
C MET A 371 10.28 2.41 -25.05
N ALA A 372 10.69 1.37 -24.31
CA ALA A 372 12.10 1.09 -24.03
C ALA A 372 12.86 0.45 -25.21
N GLY A 373 12.16 0.14 -26.32
CA GLY A 373 12.76 -0.53 -27.47
C GLY A 373 13.10 -2.01 -27.27
N GLN A 374 12.64 -2.60 -26.16
CA GLN A 374 12.84 -4.03 -25.83
C GLN A 374 11.85 -4.92 -26.58
N GLU A 375 10.73 -4.39 -27.00
CA GLU A 375 9.69 -5.09 -27.74
C GLU A 375 9.21 -4.23 -28.91
N LYS A 376 8.79 -4.89 -30.01
CA LYS A 376 8.24 -4.19 -31.17
C LYS A 376 6.72 -4.24 -31.15
N PRO A 377 6.03 -3.15 -31.55
CA PRO A 377 4.60 -3.21 -31.80
C PRO A 377 4.31 -4.12 -33.00
N ASP A 378 3.13 -4.74 -33.03
CA ASP A 378 2.69 -5.58 -34.15
C ASP A 378 2.14 -4.74 -35.31
N ALA A 379 1.63 -3.53 -34.98
CA ALA A 379 1.14 -2.53 -35.94
C ALA A 379 1.55 -1.13 -35.50
N GLY A 380 1.58 -0.19 -36.46
CA GLY A 380 1.94 1.20 -36.20
C GLY A 380 3.43 1.41 -35.97
N ALA A 381 3.78 2.60 -35.49
CA ALA A 381 5.18 2.98 -35.23
C ALA A 381 5.31 3.85 -33.98
N ILE A 382 6.43 3.70 -33.27
CA ILE A 382 6.83 4.58 -32.18
C ILE A 382 8.09 5.35 -32.57
N ARG A 383 8.11 6.64 -32.33
CA ARG A 383 9.26 7.52 -32.57
C ARG A 383 9.74 8.09 -31.25
N ILE A 384 11.03 7.97 -31.02
CA ILE A 384 11.70 8.53 -29.84
C ILE A 384 12.63 9.63 -30.32
N GLY A 385 12.57 10.80 -29.69
CA GLY A 385 13.40 11.92 -30.05
C GLY A 385 14.90 11.63 -29.88
N SER A 386 15.73 12.15 -30.77
CA SER A 386 17.19 11.93 -30.75
C SER A 386 17.90 12.51 -29.52
N SER A 387 17.26 13.45 -28.81
CA SER A 387 17.76 14.04 -27.56
C SER A 387 17.37 13.24 -26.32
N VAL A 388 16.54 12.20 -26.47
CA VAL A 388 16.02 11.42 -25.34
C VAL A 388 17.10 10.48 -24.82
N GLN A 389 17.37 10.59 -23.52
CA GLN A 389 18.12 9.63 -22.75
C GLN A 389 17.16 8.93 -21.79
N LEU A 390 16.78 7.71 -22.17
CA LEU A 390 15.82 6.91 -21.43
C LEU A 390 16.45 6.34 -20.16
N ALA A 391 15.82 6.55 -19.02
CA ALA A 391 16.08 5.84 -17.79
C ALA A 391 14.89 4.89 -17.51
N TYR A 392 15.12 3.60 -17.68
CA TYR A 392 14.15 2.54 -17.43
C TYR A 392 14.79 1.41 -16.63
N VAL A 393 14.11 0.97 -15.60
CA VAL A 393 14.44 -0.26 -14.90
C VAL A 393 13.26 -1.19 -15.03
N ASP A 394 13.50 -2.33 -15.65
CA ASP A 394 12.53 -3.42 -15.71
C ASP A 394 12.24 -3.93 -14.29
N GLN A 395 11.01 -4.33 -14.01
CA GLN A 395 10.63 -5.03 -12.78
C GLN A 395 11.36 -6.37 -12.58
N SER A 396 12.12 -6.83 -13.58
CA SER A 396 12.94 -8.02 -13.44
C SER A 396 13.97 -7.78 -12.34
N ARG A 397 13.81 -8.50 -11.24
CA ARG A 397 14.60 -8.45 -10.00
C ARG A 397 16.08 -8.82 -10.19
N ASP A 398 16.48 -9.10 -11.43
CA ASP A 398 17.79 -9.68 -11.79
C ASP A 398 18.92 -8.64 -11.97
N SER A 399 18.62 -7.33 -11.93
CA SER A 399 19.60 -6.27 -12.14
C SER A 399 20.40 -5.87 -10.89
N LEU A 400 20.07 -6.43 -9.72
CA LEU A 400 20.77 -6.15 -8.46
C LEU A 400 21.69 -7.32 -8.09
N ASN A 401 22.90 -6.98 -7.61
CA ASN A 401 23.83 -7.98 -7.11
C ASN A 401 23.49 -8.37 -5.67
N ASN A 402 23.04 -9.62 -5.49
CA ASN A 402 22.62 -10.16 -4.20
C ASN A 402 23.73 -10.21 -3.13
N ASP A 403 25.00 -10.26 -3.52
CA ASP A 403 26.14 -10.38 -2.62
C ASP A 403 26.64 -9.04 -2.09
N LYS A 404 26.34 -7.94 -2.80
CA LYS A 404 26.67 -6.58 -2.37
C LYS A 404 25.77 -6.12 -1.24
N THR A 405 26.28 -5.23 -0.40
CA THR A 405 25.46 -4.47 0.54
C THR A 405 24.63 -3.42 -0.20
N VAL A 406 23.56 -2.92 0.42
CA VAL A 406 22.74 -1.82 -0.14
C VAL A 406 23.62 -0.62 -0.47
N TRP A 407 24.53 -0.27 0.43
CA TRP A 407 25.45 0.84 0.22
C TRP A 407 26.38 0.59 -0.98
N GLU A 408 27.00 -0.57 -1.08
CA GLU A 408 27.88 -0.93 -2.21
C GLU A 408 27.13 -0.97 -3.54
N GLU A 409 25.89 -1.48 -3.55
CA GLU A 409 25.07 -1.56 -4.77
C GLU A 409 24.69 -0.18 -5.30
N LEU A 410 24.43 0.78 -4.40
CA LEU A 410 24.04 2.13 -4.78
C LEU A 410 25.21 3.08 -4.96
N SER A 411 26.36 2.83 -4.30
CA SER A 411 27.52 3.74 -4.33
C SER A 411 28.68 3.23 -5.18
N ASP A 412 28.64 1.97 -5.61
CA ASP A 412 29.79 1.27 -6.21
C ASP A 412 31.06 1.37 -5.31
N GLY A 413 30.88 1.47 -3.99
CA GLY A 413 31.93 1.58 -2.99
C GLY A 413 32.51 2.99 -2.84
N GLN A 414 31.93 4.01 -3.47
CA GLN A 414 32.39 5.40 -3.37
C GLN A 414 31.78 6.12 -2.18
N ASP A 415 32.57 6.88 -1.41
CA ASP A 415 32.08 7.68 -0.29
C ASP A 415 31.30 8.91 -0.74
N ILE A 416 31.64 9.47 -1.90
CA ILE A 416 30.95 10.61 -2.51
C ILE A 416 30.36 10.15 -3.84
N LEU A 417 29.05 10.36 -4.00
CA LEU A 417 28.33 10.12 -5.24
C LEU A 417 28.17 11.41 -6.03
N ARG A 418 28.45 11.33 -7.30
CA ARG A 418 28.09 12.37 -8.24
C ARG A 418 26.74 12.03 -8.88
N VAL A 419 25.73 12.84 -8.58
CA VAL A 419 24.35 12.68 -9.07
C VAL A 419 24.07 13.88 -9.99
N GLY A 420 24.29 13.73 -11.27
CA GLY A 420 24.31 14.85 -12.22
C GLY A 420 25.44 15.84 -11.94
N SER A 421 25.10 17.11 -11.68
CA SER A 421 26.04 18.17 -11.27
C SER A 421 26.23 18.28 -9.76
N TYR A 422 25.49 17.50 -8.97
CA TYR A 422 25.49 17.54 -7.51
C TYR A 422 26.33 16.42 -6.90
N GLU A 423 27.18 16.77 -5.94
CA GLU A 423 27.95 15.81 -5.15
C GLU A 423 27.34 15.63 -3.77
N THR A 424 27.11 14.40 -3.37
CA THR A 424 26.52 14.05 -2.08
C THR A 424 27.26 12.87 -1.44
N PRO A 425 27.39 12.84 -0.10
CA PRO A 425 27.87 11.65 0.57
C PRO A 425 26.98 10.45 0.25
N SER A 426 27.59 9.32 -0.15
CA SER A 426 26.84 8.14 -0.58
C SER A 426 25.89 7.60 0.49
N ARG A 427 26.32 7.64 1.77
CA ARG A 427 25.49 7.22 2.90
C ARG A 427 24.27 8.12 3.12
N ALA A 428 24.39 9.42 2.84
CA ALA A 428 23.26 10.34 2.88
C ALA A 428 22.29 10.07 1.73
N TYR A 429 22.80 9.82 0.52
CA TYR A 429 21.96 9.43 -0.62
C TYR A 429 21.16 8.15 -0.34
N VAL A 430 21.82 7.10 0.15
CA VAL A 430 21.16 5.84 0.53
C VAL A 430 20.13 6.04 1.65
N GLY A 431 20.43 6.96 2.59
CA GLY A 431 19.52 7.32 3.69
C GLY A 431 18.18 7.93 3.22
N ARG A 432 18.18 8.64 2.08
CA ARG A 432 16.96 9.26 1.49
C ARG A 432 15.92 8.23 1.06
N PHE A 433 16.35 7.00 0.75
CA PHE A 433 15.47 5.87 0.43
C PHE A 433 15.16 5.00 1.65
N ASN A 434 15.27 5.58 2.85
CA ASN A 434 14.94 4.93 4.12
C ASN A 434 15.81 3.73 4.50
N PHE A 435 17.08 3.69 4.03
CA PHE A 435 18.09 2.77 4.53
C PHE A 435 19.00 3.49 5.51
N ARG A 436 18.80 3.28 6.82
CA ARG A 436 19.52 4.02 7.88
C ARG A 436 20.46 3.10 8.66
N GLY A 437 21.61 3.63 9.06
CA GLY A 437 22.56 2.94 9.95
C GLY A 437 22.94 1.55 9.44
N THR A 438 22.57 0.52 10.20
CA THR A 438 22.89 -0.89 9.89
C THR A 438 22.17 -1.43 8.65
N ASP A 439 21.03 -0.82 8.24
CA ASP A 439 20.29 -1.29 7.07
C ASP A 439 21.08 -1.10 5.77
N GLN A 440 21.98 -0.11 5.72
CA GLN A 440 22.87 0.12 4.59
C GLN A 440 23.90 -1.01 4.39
N GLN A 441 24.17 -1.77 5.45
CA GLN A 441 25.11 -2.89 5.44
C GLN A 441 24.43 -4.25 5.17
N LYS A 442 23.10 -4.27 5.08
CA LYS A 442 22.37 -5.49 4.68
C LYS A 442 22.75 -5.89 3.26
N LYS A 443 22.95 -7.17 3.04
CA LYS A 443 23.09 -7.71 1.68
C LYS A 443 21.79 -7.59 0.91
N VAL A 444 21.89 -7.21 -0.36
CA VAL A 444 20.72 -7.08 -1.26
C VAL A 444 19.93 -8.37 -1.34
N GLY A 445 20.59 -9.54 -1.28
CA GLY A 445 19.93 -10.84 -1.27
C GLY A 445 19.02 -11.12 -0.05
N LEU A 446 19.23 -10.38 1.06
CA LEU A 446 18.44 -10.51 2.29
C LEU A 446 17.32 -9.48 2.40
N LEU A 447 17.16 -8.62 1.41
CA LEU A 447 16.14 -7.58 1.40
C LEU A 447 14.75 -8.16 1.09
N SER A 448 13.73 -7.61 1.72
CA SER A 448 12.33 -7.81 1.31
C SER A 448 12.07 -7.28 -0.10
N GLY A 449 10.95 -7.68 -0.72
CA GLY A 449 10.55 -7.18 -2.04
C GLY A 449 10.51 -5.65 -2.10
N GLY A 450 9.91 -5.02 -1.09
CA GLY A 450 9.81 -3.57 -1.02
C GLY A 450 11.15 -2.86 -0.77
N GLU A 451 12.04 -3.45 0.04
CA GLU A 451 13.39 -2.91 0.20
C GLU A 451 14.17 -2.99 -1.12
N ARG A 452 14.02 -4.07 -1.89
CA ARG A 452 14.61 -4.20 -3.23
C ARG A 452 14.08 -3.16 -4.20
N ASN A 453 12.77 -2.90 -4.21
CA ASN A 453 12.18 -1.86 -5.06
C ASN A 453 12.75 -0.48 -4.75
N ARG A 454 12.98 -0.14 -3.48
CA ARG A 454 13.63 1.12 -3.10
C ARG A 454 15.08 1.21 -3.61
N VAL A 455 15.84 0.10 -3.59
CA VAL A 455 17.20 0.07 -4.15
C VAL A 455 17.16 0.26 -5.67
N HIS A 456 16.24 -0.39 -6.37
CA HIS A 456 16.04 -0.21 -7.81
C HIS A 456 15.70 1.24 -8.16
N LEU A 457 14.74 1.83 -7.44
CA LEU A 457 14.36 3.23 -7.63
C LEU A 457 15.54 4.18 -7.42
N ALA A 458 16.31 3.99 -6.33
CA ALA A 458 17.49 4.79 -6.06
C ALA A 458 18.53 4.70 -7.16
N LYS A 459 18.78 3.49 -7.69
CA LYS A 459 19.71 3.24 -8.79
C LYS A 459 19.27 3.91 -10.09
N LEU A 460 17.98 3.82 -10.41
CA LEU A 460 17.38 4.46 -11.58
C LEU A 460 17.49 5.99 -11.51
N LEU A 461 17.07 6.58 -10.40
CA LEU A 461 17.08 8.03 -10.25
C LEU A 461 18.49 8.62 -10.27
N ARG A 462 19.53 7.82 -9.96
CA ARG A 462 20.93 8.24 -10.10
C ARG A 462 21.42 8.28 -11.55
N SER A 463 20.77 7.56 -12.46
CA SER A 463 21.29 7.35 -13.82
C SER A 463 21.34 8.59 -14.70
N GLY A 464 20.56 9.65 -14.38
CA GLY A 464 20.65 10.95 -15.06
C GLY A 464 19.96 11.01 -16.43
N GLY A 465 18.96 10.17 -16.70
CA GLY A 465 18.12 10.24 -17.89
C GLY A 465 17.24 11.49 -17.90
N ASN A 466 16.77 11.91 -19.09
CA ASN A 466 15.80 13.01 -19.26
C ASN A 466 14.38 12.51 -19.57
N LEU A 467 14.21 11.21 -19.75
CA LEU A 467 12.92 10.53 -19.82
C LEU A 467 12.93 9.35 -18.85
N LEU A 468 12.06 9.39 -17.84
CA LEU A 468 11.92 8.34 -16.84
C LEU A 468 10.75 7.43 -17.19
N LEU A 469 10.97 6.12 -17.22
CA LEU A 469 9.90 5.11 -17.23
C LEU A 469 9.88 4.41 -15.87
N LEU A 470 8.82 4.64 -15.10
CA LEU A 470 8.66 4.13 -13.74
C LEU A 470 7.49 3.14 -13.72
N ASP A 471 7.78 1.86 -13.50
CA ASP A 471 6.74 0.82 -13.40
C ASP A 471 6.49 0.50 -11.92
N GLU A 472 5.30 0.90 -11.42
CA GLU A 472 4.84 0.76 -10.05
C GLU A 472 5.86 1.27 -9.00
N PRO A 473 6.38 2.50 -9.12
CA PRO A 473 7.40 3.02 -8.19
C PRO A 473 6.84 3.27 -6.78
N THR A 474 5.54 3.31 -6.64
CA THR A 474 4.83 3.60 -5.39
C THR A 474 4.69 2.37 -4.48
N ASN A 475 4.84 1.17 -5.03
CA ASN A 475 4.67 -0.07 -4.27
C ASN A 475 5.68 -0.16 -3.13
N ASP A 476 5.18 -0.49 -1.92
CA ASP A 476 5.98 -0.67 -0.70
C ASP A 476 6.75 0.57 -0.21
N LEU A 477 6.47 1.77 -0.76
CA LEU A 477 7.01 3.02 -0.23
C LEU A 477 6.14 3.53 0.91
N ASP A 478 6.77 4.03 1.97
CA ASP A 478 6.04 4.74 3.03
C ASP A 478 5.63 6.15 2.57
N VAL A 479 4.64 6.72 3.24
CA VAL A 479 4.03 8.02 2.88
C VAL A 479 5.07 9.15 2.78
N GLU A 480 6.11 9.15 3.62
CA GLU A 480 7.16 10.19 3.58
C GLU A 480 8.06 10.04 2.35
N THR A 481 8.44 8.80 2.00
CA THR A 481 9.22 8.51 0.78
C THR A 481 8.39 8.78 -0.47
N LEU A 482 7.09 8.46 -0.46
CA LEU A 482 6.17 8.79 -1.57
C LEU A 482 6.12 10.30 -1.82
N ARG A 483 5.97 11.11 -0.77
CA ARG A 483 5.98 12.58 -0.89
C ARG A 483 7.29 13.11 -1.45
N ALA A 484 8.42 12.59 -0.95
CA ALA A 484 9.71 12.99 -1.47
C ALA A 484 9.88 12.64 -2.96
N LEU A 485 9.32 11.50 -3.40
CA LEU A 485 9.30 11.11 -4.81
C LEU A 485 8.38 12.02 -5.65
N GLU A 486 7.19 12.38 -5.14
CA GLU A 486 6.29 13.34 -5.78
C GLU A 486 6.98 14.68 -6.01
N ASP A 487 7.56 15.24 -4.95
CA ASP A 487 8.25 16.53 -5.02
C ASP A 487 9.46 16.46 -5.98
N ALA A 488 10.17 15.34 -6.00
CA ALA A 488 11.29 15.12 -6.91
C ALA A 488 10.84 15.07 -8.38
N LEU A 489 9.72 14.40 -8.69
CA LEU A 489 9.16 14.32 -10.03
C LEU A 489 8.58 15.66 -10.51
N LEU A 490 7.91 16.41 -9.63
CA LEU A 490 7.39 17.75 -9.94
C LEU A 490 8.51 18.75 -10.24
N ASN A 491 9.68 18.60 -9.61
CA ASN A 491 10.84 19.43 -9.84
C ASN A 491 11.78 18.88 -10.93
N PHE A 492 11.44 17.72 -11.53
CA PHE A 492 12.26 17.12 -12.58
C PHE A 492 12.05 17.86 -13.91
N PRO A 493 13.12 18.41 -14.54
CA PRO A 493 12.99 19.18 -15.79
C PRO A 493 12.80 18.32 -17.05
N GLY A 494 12.84 16.98 -16.90
CA GLY A 494 12.60 16.00 -17.96
C GLY A 494 11.13 15.61 -18.05
N SER A 495 10.85 14.55 -18.80
CA SER A 495 9.52 13.93 -18.90
C SER A 495 9.50 12.59 -18.17
N ALA A 496 8.35 12.17 -17.71
CA ALA A 496 8.17 10.88 -17.07
C ALA A 496 6.91 10.16 -17.56
N VAL A 497 6.99 8.84 -17.64
CA VAL A 497 5.82 7.98 -17.81
C VAL A 497 5.79 7.04 -16.62
N VAL A 498 4.68 7.01 -15.89
CA VAL A 498 4.58 6.32 -14.62
C VAL A 498 3.37 5.39 -14.63
N ILE A 499 3.59 4.09 -14.54
CA ILE A 499 2.53 3.13 -14.22
C ILE A 499 2.36 3.17 -12.70
N SER A 500 1.16 3.45 -12.23
CA SER A 500 0.85 3.35 -10.80
C SER A 500 -0.64 3.07 -10.56
N HIS A 501 -0.91 2.34 -9.48
CA HIS A 501 -2.24 2.16 -8.93
C HIS A 501 -2.56 3.17 -7.81
N ASP A 502 -1.57 3.93 -7.35
CA ASP A 502 -1.76 5.01 -6.38
C ASP A 502 -2.38 6.24 -7.09
N ARG A 503 -3.70 6.35 -6.94
CA ARG A 503 -4.51 7.43 -7.53
C ARG A 503 -4.11 8.80 -6.99
N TRP A 504 -3.80 8.91 -5.71
CA TRP A 504 -3.36 10.16 -5.08
C TRP A 504 -2.02 10.64 -5.65
N PHE A 505 -1.11 9.72 -5.84
CA PHE A 505 0.19 10.00 -6.46
C PHE A 505 0.00 10.54 -7.88
N LEU A 506 -0.79 9.86 -8.71
CA LEU A 506 -1.07 10.28 -10.08
C LEU A 506 -1.84 11.62 -10.15
N ASP A 507 -2.76 11.85 -9.22
CA ASP A 507 -3.51 13.09 -9.14
C ASP A 507 -2.60 14.29 -8.90
N ARG A 508 -1.56 14.09 -8.09
CA ARG A 508 -0.61 15.14 -7.73
C ARG A 508 0.44 15.42 -8.80
N ILE A 509 0.90 14.39 -9.53
CA ILE A 509 2.04 14.56 -10.45
C ILE A 509 1.66 14.53 -11.93
N ALA A 510 0.59 13.82 -12.32
CA ALA A 510 0.30 13.59 -13.73
C ALA A 510 -0.27 14.84 -14.41
N THR A 511 0.26 15.13 -15.58
CA THR A 511 -0.27 16.14 -16.51
C THR A 511 -1.18 15.51 -17.57
N HIS A 512 -1.01 14.22 -17.81
CA HIS A 512 -1.80 13.42 -18.75
C HIS A 512 -2.01 12.03 -18.17
N ILE A 513 -3.12 11.40 -18.54
CA ILE A 513 -3.46 10.03 -18.20
C ILE A 513 -3.58 9.19 -19.46
N LEU A 514 -2.97 8.01 -19.44
CA LEU A 514 -3.11 6.98 -20.46
C LEU A 514 -3.84 5.80 -19.82
N ALA A 515 -5.15 5.69 -20.11
CA ALA A 515 -6.05 4.77 -19.44
C ALA A 515 -6.37 3.56 -20.31
N PHE A 516 -6.07 2.37 -19.81
CA PHE A 516 -6.51 1.10 -20.39
C PHE A 516 -7.91 0.79 -19.87
N GLU A 517 -8.96 1.10 -20.68
CA GLU A 517 -10.36 1.02 -20.26
C GLU A 517 -11.03 -0.35 -20.50
N GLY A 518 -10.26 -1.38 -20.88
CA GLY A 518 -10.75 -2.69 -21.27
C GLY A 518 -11.11 -2.77 -22.77
N ASN A 519 -11.54 -3.95 -23.24
CA ASN A 519 -11.87 -4.21 -24.65
C ASN A 519 -10.77 -3.81 -25.67
N SER A 520 -9.49 -3.83 -25.21
CA SER A 520 -8.31 -3.40 -26.00
C SER A 520 -8.29 -1.91 -26.35
N GLU A 521 -9.10 -1.10 -25.68
CA GLU A 521 -9.18 0.35 -25.85
C GLU A 521 -8.27 1.06 -24.86
N VAL A 522 -7.51 2.03 -25.36
CA VAL A 522 -6.65 2.89 -24.53
C VAL A 522 -6.94 4.35 -24.87
N VAL A 523 -7.25 5.12 -23.85
CA VAL A 523 -7.60 6.56 -23.98
C VAL A 523 -6.44 7.40 -23.47
N PHE A 524 -6.00 8.37 -24.27
CA PHE A 524 -5.04 9.40 -23.85
C PHE A 524 -5.81 10.67 -23.47
N PHE A 525 -5.72 11.06 -22.21
CA PHE A 525 -6.48 12.16 -21.62
C PHE A 525 -5.52 13.23 -21.07
N GLN A 526 -5.82 14.50 -21.33
CA GLN A 526 -5.07 15.63 -20.79
C GLN A 526 -5.70 16.07 -19.46
N GLY A 527 -4.97 15.96 -18.38
CA GLY A 527 -5.40 16.26 -17.02
C GLY A 527 -4.81 15.26 -16.04
N ASN A 528 -5.14 15.43 -14.75
CA ASN A 528 -4.73 14.54 -13.68
C ASN A 528 -5.72 13.35 -13.52
N TYR A 529 -5.53 12.56 -12.46
CA TYR A 529 -6.40 11.39 -12.22
C TYR A 529 -7.84 11.80 -11.88
N ALA A 530 -8.04 12.85 -11.08
CA ALA A 530 -9.38 13.32 -10.68
C ALA A 530 -10.18 13.81 -11.89
N ASP A 531 -9.54 14.60 -12.77
CA ASP A 531 -10.14 15.09 -14.02
C ASP A 531 -10.55 13.92 -14.94
N TYR A 532 -9.68 12.90 -15.05
CA TYR A 532 -9.97 11.70 -15.83
C TYR A 532 -11.15 10.90 -15.23
N ALA A 533 -11.18 10.75 -13.91
CA ALA A 533 -12.25 10.00 -13.22
C ALA A 533 -13.62 10.67 -13.40
N GLU A 534 -13.64 12.01 -13.40
CA GLU A 534 -14.85 12.78 -13.67
C GLU A 534 -15.30 12.63 -15.14
N ASP A 535 -14.36 12.69 -16.09
CA ASP A 535 -14.65 12.45 -17.51
C ASP A 535 -15.16 11.03 -17.76
N LEU A 536 -14.56 10.01 -17.11
CA LEU A 536 -14.98 8.61 -17.20
C LEU A 536 -16.42 8.44 -16.70
N LYS A 537 -16.75 9.06 -15.55
CA LYS A 537 -18.12 9.09 -15.01
C LYS A 537 -19.11 9.71 -15.99
N ARG A 538 -18.73 10.82 -16.61
CA ARG A 538 -19.56 11.51 -17.60
C ARG A 538 -19.79 10.67 -18.85
N ARG A 539 -18.77 9.91 -19.34
CA ARG A 539 -18.84 9.07 -20.54
C ARG A 539 -19.59 7.76 -20.31
N LYS A 540 -19.39 7.09 -19.17
CA LYS A 540 -19.88 5.73 -18.89
C LYS A 540 -21.01 5.65 -17.85
N GLY A 541 -21.38 6.76 -17.20
CA GLY A 541 -22.40 6.79 -16.14
C GLY A 541 -21.90 6.21 -14.80
N GLU A 542 -22.83 5.92 -13.88
CA GLU A 542 -22.51 5.38 -12.54
C GLU A 542 -21.94 3.95 -12.57
N ASP A 543 -22.23 3.20 -13.62
CA ASP A 543 -21.67 1.85 -13.82
C ASP A 543 -20.16 1.84 -14.12
N ALA A 544 -19.57 3.00 -14.38
CA ALA A 544 -18.14 3.13 -14.64
C ALA A 544 -17.22 2.65 -13.49
N ASN A 545 -17.77 2.54 -12.28
CA ASN A 545 -17.03 2.14 -11.07
C ASN A 545 -17.29 0.67 -10.65
N GLN A 546 -18.06 -0.09 -11.43
CA GLN A 546 -18.24 -1.51 -11.16
C GLN A 546 -17.06 -2.29 -11.76
N PRO A 547 -16.33 -3.07 -10.97
CA PRO A 547 -15.25 -3.89 -11.50
C PRO A 547 -15.84 -4.95 -12.44
N HIS A 548 -15.41 -4.91 -13.68
CA HIS A 548 -15.80 -5.91 -14.69
C HIS A 548 -14.59 -6.77 -15.04
N ARG A 549 -14.83 -8.05 -15.27
CA ARG A 549 -13.81 -8.95 -15.80
C ARG A 549 -13.27 -8.40 -17.11
N LEU A 550 -11.94 -8.31 -17.26
CA LEU A 550 -11.30 -7.88 -18.50
C LEU A 550 -11.77 -8.73 -19.68
N ARG A 551 -12.36 -8.06 -20.65
CA ARG A 551 -12.67 -8.65 -21.95
C ARG A 551 -11.61 -8.17 -22.93
N TYR A 552 -10.99 -9.10 -23.64
CA TYR A 552 -10.07 -8.81 -24.74
C TYR A 552 -10.78 -9.06 -26.05
N LYS A 553 -10.53 -8.25 -27.05
CA LYS A 553 -10.89 -8.59 -28.42
C LYS A 553 -10.10 -9.83 -28.83
N LYS A 554 -10.75 -10.77 -29.48
CA LYS A 554 -10.07 -11.88 -30.14
C LYS A 554 -9.56 -11.41 -31.49
N LEU A 555 -8.36 -11.84 -31.87
CA LEU A 555 -7.88 -11.70 -33.23
C LEU A 555 -8.89 -12.42 -34.13
N GLY A 556 -9.59 -11.65 -35.00
CA GLY A 556 -10.54 -12.18 -36.01
C GLY A 556 -9.83 -12.85 -37.16
#